data_67bf4aed865011e947834a46149808e9
#
_entry.id   67bf4aed865011e947834a46149808e9
#
_cell.length_a   1.000
_cell.length_b   1.000
_cell.length_c   1.000
_cell.angle_alpha   90.00
_cell.angle_beta   90.00
_cell.angle_gamma   90.00
#
_symmetry.space_group_name_H-M   'P 1'
#
loop_
_entity.id
_entity.type
_entity.pdbx_description
1 polymer ?
#
loop_
_entity_poly.entity_id
_entity_poly.type
_entity_poly.pdbx_seq_one_letter_code
_entity_poly.pdbx_strand_id
1 'polypeptide(L)'
;MENEKIYVFDAYGTLFDVDHACKEMAIQLGDNWDKLSSIWRQKQLEYSWLHNSMKNYVSFWQITKDSLEYAMNLLSINSVEIKNELLDLYFKISAFEEVEEVLKKIKKNKTKTAILSNGSYDMLNSAVKNSKFDELINEVISVDECKKFKPHEDVYNLVIDKFNTNKKKYIFFSSNCWDIHGASNFGFQTVWVNRKKNIDELLPGQVDDQVQSLKEYFFKV
;
A
#
# COMPACT_ATOMS: atom_id res chain seq x y z
N MET A 1 -18.34 -3.67 -25.27
CA MET A 1 -18.01 -3.70 -23.81
C MET A 1 -16.86 -4.67 -23.47
N GLU A 2 -16.01 -5.04 -24.44
CA GLU A 2 -14.96 -6.06 -24.23
C GLU A 2 -13.60 -5.52 -23.74
N ASN A 3 -13.40 -4.22 -23.60
CA ASN A 3 -12.08 -3.62 -23.33
C ASN A 3 -12.00 -2.72 -22.09
N GLU A 4 -12.93 -2.84 -21.14
CA GLU A 4 -12.86 -2.05 -19.91
C GLU A 4 -11.79 -2.62 -18.98
N LYS A 5 -10.68 -1.90 -18.84
CA LYS A 5 -9.66 -2.17 -17.81
C LYS A 5 -10.19 -1.75 -16.42
N ILE A 6 -9.72 -2.43 -15.40
CA ILE A 6 -9.95 -2.08 -14.00
C ILE A 6 -8.58 -1.76 -13.40
N TYR A 7 -8.46 -0.60 -12.78
CA TYR A 7 -7.23 -0.17 -12.13
C TYR A 7 -7.27 -0.55 -10.65
N VAL A 8 -6.29 -1.34 -10.23
CA VAL A 8 -6.16 -1.80 -8.84
C VAL A 8 -4.88 -1.22 -8.26
N PHE A 9 -4.99 -0.54 -7.15
CA PHE A 9 -3.87 0.14 -6.49
C PHE A 9 -3.55 -0.53 -5.16
N ASP A 10 -2.27 -0.78 -4.93
CA ASP A 10 -1.79 -0.91 -3.57
C ASP A 10 -1.96 0.42 -2.82
N ALA A 11 -2.05 0.39 -1.49
CA ALA A 11 -2.29 1.58 -0.68
C ALA A 11 -0.98 2.22 -0.18
N TYR A 12 -0.30 1.52 0.74
CA TYR A 12 0.81 2.05 1.52
C TYR A 12 2.12 2.10 0.74
N GLY A 13 2.63 3.30 0.49
CA GLY A 13 3.78 3.59 -0.37
C GLY A 13 3.39 3.88 -1.81
N THR A 14 2.16 3.52 -2.23
CA THR A 14 1.65 3.71 -3.60
C THR A 14 0.72 4.91 -3.70
N LEU A 15 -0.39 4.89 -2.98
CA LEU A 15 -1.32 6.03 -2.86
C LEU A 15 -0.99 6.91 -1.65
N PHE A 16 -0.57 6.30 -0.53
CA PHE A 16 -0.32 6.97 0.74
C PHE A 16 1.15 6.91 1.15
N ASP A 17 1.69 8.04 1.64
CA ASP A 17 3.10 8.19 2.02
C ASP A 17 3.37 7.55 3.38
N VAL A 18 4.01 6.37 3.40
CA VAL A 18 4.35 5.62 4.62
C VAL A 18 5.35 6.35 5.52
N ASP A 19 6.12 7.28 4.99
CA ASP A 19 7.09 8.06 5.75
C ASP A 19 6.45 9.28 6.43
N HIS A 20 5.18 9.60 6.09
CA HIS A 20 4.47 10.80 6.54
C HIS A 20 4.50 10.98 8.06
N ALA A 21 4.14 9.96 8.83
CA ALA A 21 4.09 10.06 10.28
C ALA A 21 5.44 10.46 10.91
N CYS A 22 6.53 9.83 10.47
CA CYS A 22 7.86 10.16 10.99
C CYS A 22 8.37 11.51 10.48
N LYS A 23 7.99 11.93 9.26
CA LYS A 23 8.31 13.25 8.71
C LYS A 23 7.65 14.38 9.52
N GLU A 24 6.36 14.24 9.85
CA GLU A 24 5.64 15.21 10.67
C GLU A 24 6.26 15.36 12.07
N MET A 25 6.82 14.28 12.60
CA MET A 25 7.48 14.28 13.90
C MET A 25 9.02 14.45 13.83
N ALA A 26 9.56 14.91 12.71
CA ALA A 26 11.01 15.00 12.51
C ALA A 26 11.71 15.90 13.55
N ILE A 27 11.05 16.96 14.04
CA ILE A 27 11.59 17.84 15.09
C ILE A 27 11.75 17.09 16.40
N GLN A 28 10.74 16.29 16.81
CA GLN A 28 10.74 15.54 18.07
C GLN A 28 11.67 14.32 17.99
N LEU A 29 11.77 13.69 16.83
CA LEU A 29 12.60 12.51 16.59
C LEU A 29 14.07 12.83 16.28
N GLY A 30 14.37 14.09 15.88
CA GLY A 30 15.71 14.50 15.47
C GLY A 30 16.25 13.61 14.34
N ASP A 31 17.54 13.30 14.39
CA ASP A 31 18.23 12.49 13.35
C ASP A 31 17.73 11.04 13.24
N ASN A 32 16.83 10.62 14.15
CA ASN A 32 16.29 9.26 14.15
C ASN A 32 15.03 9.08 13.29
N TRP A 33 14.40 10.14 12.79
CA TRP A 33 13.10 10.05 12.13
C TRP A 33 13.13 9.12 10.89
N ASP A 34 14.16 9.24 10.04
CA ASP A 34 14.31 8.42 8.83
C ASP A 34 14.64 6.96 9.15
N LYS A 35 15.53 6.74 10.13
CA LYS A 35 15.84 5.39 10.63
C LYS A 35 14.62 4.72 11.24
N LEU A 36 13.85 5.46 12.04
CA LEU A 36 12.62 4.95 12.65
C LEU A 36 11.61 4.56 11.57
N SER A 37 11.37 5.42 10.58
CA SER A 37 10.47 5.14 9.46
C SER A 37 10.90 3.87 8.71
N SER A 38 12.18 3.78 8.36
CA SER A 38 12.73 2.65 7.61
C SER A 38 12.62 1.33 8.37
N ILE A 39 12.99 1.31 9.66
CA ILE A 39 12.92 0.10 10.50
C ILE A 39 11.45 -0.29 10.73
N TRP A 40 10.60 0.68 11.04
CA TRP A 40 9.17 0.45 11.22
C TRP A 40 8.54 -0.19 9.99
N ARG A 41 8.77 0.38 8.81
CA ARG A 41 8.26 -0.17 7.55
C ARG A 41 8.82 -1.56 7.25
N GLN A 42 10.12 -1.77 7.44
CA GLN A 42 10.74 -3.07 7.22
C GLN A 42 10.13 -4.15 8.13
N LYS A 43 9.98 -3.87 9.43
CA LYS A 43 9.39 -4.82 10.37
C LYS A 43 7.91 -5.05 10.13
N GLN A 44 7.18 -4.05 9.69
CA GLN A 44 5.77 -4.19 9.32
C GLN A 44 5.59 -5.21 8.17
N LEU A 45 6.43 -5.16 7.14
CA LEU A 45 6.41 -6.12 6.05
C LEU A 45 6.90 -7.51 6.50
N GLU A 46 8.04 -7.58 7.18
CA GLU A 46 8.60 -8.81 7.72
C GLU A 46 7.59 -9.56 8.60
N TYR A 47 6.95 -8.88 9.54
CA TYR A 47 5.96 -9.48 10.42
C TYR A 47 4.73 -9.98 9.64
N SER A 48 4.26 -9.24 8.64
CA SER A 48 3.13 -9.70 7.82
C SER A 48 3.45 -11.03 7.11
N TRP A 49 4.65 -11.19 6.57
CA TRP A 49 5.09 -12.42 5.91
C TRP A 49 5.30 -13.57 6.90
N LEU A 50 5.87 -13.28 8.08
CA LEU A 50 6.04 -14.28 9.13
C LEU A 50 4.70 -14.78 9.68
N HIS A 51 3.72 -13.88 9.88
CA HIS A 51 2.37 -14.27 10.28
C HIS A 51 1.69 -15.15 9.23
N ASN A 52 1.87 -14.87 7.93
CA ASN A 52 1.43 -15.78 6.87
C ASN A 52 2.07 -17.16 6.99
N SER A 53 3.40 -17.20 7.12
CA SER A 53 4.16 -18.44 7.21
C SER A 53 3.78 -19.28 8.44
N MET A 54 3.58 -18.62 9.58
CA MET A 54 3.15 -19.25 10.83
C MET A 54 1.65 -19.60 10.88
N LYS A 55 0.88 -19.18 9.86
CA LYS A 55 -0.59 -19.34 9.80
C LYS A 55 -1.32 -18.73 11.01
N ASN A 56 -0.80 -17.65 11.51
CA ASN A 56 -1.31 -16.93 12.68
C ASN A 56 -1.64 -15.47 12.31
N TYR A 57 -2.82 -15.27 11.72
CA TYR A 57 -3.25 -13.96 11.29
C TYR A 57 -3.58 -13.05 12.46
N VAL A 58 -3.08 -11.82 12.40
CA VAL A 58 -3.50 -10.68 13.21
C VAL A 58 -3.80 -9.52 12.26
N SER A 59 -4.55 -8.51 12.69
CA SER A 59 -4.81 -7.33 11.83
C SER A 59 -3.52 -6.61 11.48
N PHE A 60 -3.47 -5.98 10.31
CA PHE A 60 -2.30 -5.18 9.93
C PHE A 60 -2.09 -3.98 10.86
N TRP A 61 -3.15 -3.50 11.50
CA TRP A 61 -3.04 -2.49 12.56
C TRP A 61 -2.26 -3.02 13.78
N GLN A 62 -2.48 -4.28 14.17
CA GLN A 62 -1.68 -4.87 15.26
C GLN A 62 -0.22 -5.00 14.84
N ILE A 63 0.05 -5.48 13.62
CA ILE A 63 1.42 -5.53 13.06
C ILE A 63 2.05 -4.13 13.04
N THR A 64 1.29 -3.10 12.67
CA THR A 64 1.76 -1.70 12.66
C THR A 64 2.20 -1.25 14.05
N LYS A 65 1.44 -1.57 15.09
CA LYS A 65 1.79 -1.25 16.47
C LYS A 65 3.02 -2.02 16.96
N ASP A 66 3.08 -3.32 16.71
CA ASP A 66 4.16 -4.18 17.16
C ASP A 66 5.50 -3.84 16.49
N SER A 67 5.45 -3.52 15.19
CA SER A 67 6.62 -3.08 14.44
C SER A 67 7.12 -1.69 14.86
N LEU A 68 6.22 -0.77 15.23
CA LEU A 68 6.62 0.51 15.81
C LEU A 68 7.30 0.32 17.16
N GLU A 69 6.71 -0.50 18.03
CA GLU A 69 7.30 -0.85 19.33
C GLU A 69 8.72 -1.38 19.18
N TYR A 70 8.91 -2.34 18.27
CA TYR A 70 10.24 -2.87 17.96
C TYR A 70 11.21 -1.78 17.50
N ALA A 71 10.79 -0.93 16.55
CA ALA A 71 11.64 0.11 15.98
C ALA A 71 12.04 1.17 17.03
N MET A 72 11.10 1.59 17.88
CA MET A 72 11.35 2.53 18.97
C MET A 72 12.32 1.94 20.01
N ASN A 73 12.11 0.68 20.41
CA ASN A 73 12.99 0.00 21.36
C ASN A 73 14.42 -0.12 20.81
N LEU A 74 14.57 -0.48 19.53
CA LEU A 74 15.87 -0.58 18.86
C LEU A 74 16.64 0.76 18.85
N LEU A 75 15.91 1.86 18.73
CA LEU A 75 16.47 3.23 18.73
C LEU A 75 16.48 3.88 20.10
N SER A 76 16.13 3.15 21.17
CA SER A 76 16.04 3.65 22.55
C SER A 76 15.11 4.87 22.70
N ILE A 77 14.03 4.94 21.90
CA ILE A 77 13.00 5.98 22.00
C ILE A 77 11.94 5.52 22.99
N ASN A 78 12.02 5.98 24.24
CA ASN A 78 11.17 5.54 25.35
C ASN A 78 10.12 6.61 25.71
N SER A 79 9.23 6.96 24.76
CA SER A 79 8.13 7.91 24.99
C SER A 79 6.80 7.34 24.51
N VAL A 80 5.86 7.23 25.43
CA VAL A 80 4.49 6.79 25.14
C VAL A 80 3.76 7.85 24.31
N GLU A 81 4.04 9.13 24.56
CA GLU A 81 3.46 10.26 23.84
C GLU A 81 3.85 10.21 22.37
N ILE A 82 5.15 10.09 22.08
CA ILE A 82 5.67 9.97 20.70
C ILE A 82 5.06 8.75 19.99
N LYS A 83 4.99 7.60 20.68
CA LYS A 83 4.38 6.39 20.14
C LYS A 83 2.93 6.61 19.72
N ASN A 84 2.14 7.20 20.60
CA ASN A 84 0.72 7.44 20.34
C ASN A 84 0.52 8.44 19.20
N GLU A 85 1.32 9.50 19.12
CA GLU A 85 1.26 10.49 18.07
C GLU A 85 1.65 9.89 16.70
N LEU A 86 2.71 9.08 16.64
CA LEU A 86 3.10 8.35 15.43
C LEU A 86 2.00 7.42 14.94
N LEU A 87 1.34 6.69 15.86
CA LEU A 87 0.23 5.80 15.50
C LEU A 87 -0.98 6.58 14.99
N ASP A 88 -1.32 7.73 15.60
CA ASP A 88 -2.43 8.58 15.15
C ASP A 88 -2.15 9.16 13.76
N LEU A 89 -0.94 9.67 13.52
CA LEU A 89 -0.51 10.17 12.21
C LEU A 89 -0.50 9.06 11.15
N TYR A 90 -0.06 7.86 11.51
CA TYR A 90 -0.08 6.72 10.58
C TYR A 90 -1.50 6.26 10.27
N PHE A 91 -2.41 6.32 11.22
CA PHE A 91 -3.83 6.00 11.02
C PHE A 91 -4.53 7.04 10.11
N LYS A 92 -4.09 8.30 10.18
CA LYS A 92 -4.57 9.44 9.37
C LYS A 92 -3.66 9.75 8.18
N ILE A 93 -2.93 8.75 7.70
CA ILE A 93 -1.90 8.88 6.66
C ILE A 93 -2.34 9.75 5.47
N SER A 94 -1.41 10.56 4.94
CA SER A 94 -1.65 11.43 3.79
C SER A 94 -1.33 10.74 2.48
N ALA A 95 -2.06 11.10 1.43
CA ALA A 95 -1.77 10.66 0.07
C ALA A 95 -0.58 11.44 -0.52
N PHE A 96 0.09 10.85 -1.52
CA PHE A 96 1.02 11.59 -2.36
C PHE A 96 0.30 12.66 -3.18
N GLU A 97 0.98 13.78 -3.45
CA GLU A 97 0.39 14.99 -4.06
C GLU A 97 -0.35 14.74 -5.38
N GLU A 98 0.16 13.85 -6.22
CA GLU A 98 -0.41 13.59 -7.54
C GLU A 98 -1.65 12.68 -7.53
N VAL A 99 -1.92 11.98 -6.43
CA VAL A 99 -2.93 10.90 -6.39
C VAL A 99 -4.34 11.44 -6.64
N GLU A 100 -4.70 12.58 -6.05
CA GLU A 100 -6.03 13.16 -6.24
C GLU A 100 -6.30 13.49 -7.71
N GLU A 101 -5.34 14.13 -8.40
CA GLU A 101 -5.45 14.49 -9.81
C GLU A 101 -5.59 13.24 -10.70
N VAL A 102 -4.80 12.21 -10.41
CA VAL A 102 -4.84 10.93 -11.12
C VAL A 102 -6.20 10.26 -10.95
N LEU A 103 -6.70 10.13 -9.73
CA LEU A 103 -8.00 9.50 -9.46
C LEU A 103 -9.16 10.27 -10.11
N LYS A 104 -9.15 11.61 -10.08
CA LYS A 104 -10.12 12.45 -10.79
C LYS A 104 -10.12 12.19 -12.29
N LYS A 105 -8.94 12.05 -12.90
CA LYS A 105 -8.81 11.72 -14.33
C LYS A 105 -9.39 10.34 -14.65
N ILE A 106 -9.10 9.33 -13.82
CA ILE A 106 -9.62 7.98 -14.00
C ILE A 106 -11.16 7.98 -13.89
N LYS A 107 -11.70 8.66 -12.88
CA LYS A 107 -13.17 8.81 -12.70
C LYS A 107 -13.82 9.48 -13.91
N LYS A 108 -13.22 10.55 -14.46
CA LYS A 108 -13.70 11.22 -15.68
C LYS A 108 -13.79 10.28 -16.86
N ASN A 109 -12.86 9.33 -16.98
CA ASN A 109 -12.84 8.30 -18.03
C ASN A 109 -13.78 7.12 -17.74
N LYS A 110 -14.52 7.15 -16.61
CA LYS A 110 -15.43 6.09 -16.17
C LYS A 110 -14.77 4.73 -15.98
N THR A 111 -13.47 4.70 -15.76
CA THR A 111 -12.72 3.46 -15.47
C THR A 111 -12.90 3.08 -14.01
N LYS A 112 -13.18 1.82 -13.75
CA LYS A 112 -13.32 1.31 -12.38
C LYS A 112 -11.97 1.25 -11.67
N THR A 113 -12.00 1.57 -10.38
CA THR A 113 -10.82 1.58 -9.51
C THR A 113 -11.06 0.78 -8.24
N ALA A 114 -10.01 0.12 -7.76
CA ALA A 114 -10.01 -0.49 -6.43
C ALA A 114 -8.70 -0.22 -5.70
N ILE A 115 -8.77 -0.21 -4.37
CA ILE A 115 -7.62 -0.42 -3.51
C ILE A 115 -7.59 -1.91 -3.14
N LEU A 116 -6.42 -2.55 -3.23
CA LEU A 116 -6.15 -3.87 -2.66
C LEU A 116 -4.95 -3.75 -1.72
N SER A 117 -5.14 -3.96 -0.43
CA SER A 117 -4.12 -3.65 0.56
C SER A 117 -4.02 -4.64 1.71
N ASN A 118 -2.80 -4.74 2.28
CA ASN A 118 -2.56 -5.41 3.56
C ASN A 118 -3.19 -4.66 4.75
N GLY A 119 -3.53 -3.37 4.59
CA GLY A 119 -4.17 -2.58 5.63
C GLY A 119 -5.51 -3.14 6.08
N SER A 120 -5.81 -3.03 7.38
CA SER A 120 -7.14 -3.36 7.89
C SER A 120 -8.20 -2.39 7.35
N TYR A 121 -9.47 -2.79 7.37
CA TYR A 121 -10.55 -1.93 6.89
C TYR A 121 -10.57 -0.56 7.54
N ASP A 122 -10.39 -0.50 8.86
CA ASP A 122 -10.43 0.78 9.58
C ASP A 122 -9.30 1.72 9.14
N MET A 123 -8.09 1.19 8.93
CA MET A 123 -6.95 1.95 8.42
C MET A 123 -7.21 2.48 7.01
N LEU A 124 -7.71 1.64 6.11
CA LEU A 124 -7.98 2.02 4.72
C LEU A 124 -9.10 3.04 4.61
N ASN A 125 -10.20 2.84 5.35
CA ASN A 125 -11.32 3.78 5.39
C ASN A 125 -10.88 5.13 5.97
N SER A 126 -10.05 5.14 7.02
CA SER A 126 -9.47 6.37 7.56
C SER A 126 -8.64 7.10 6.52
N ALA A 127 -7.73 6.40 5.82
CA ALA A 127 -6.86 6.99 4.81
C ALA A 127 -7.65 7.56 3.61
N VAL A 128 -8.63 6.81 3.10
CA VAL A 128 -9.52 7.23 2.00
C VAL A 128 -10.33 8.46 2.38
N LYS A 129 -10.94 8.45 3.58
CA LYS A 129 -11.74 9.55 4.09
C LYS A 129 -10.91 10.80 4.37
N ASN A 130 -9.75 10.64 5.00
CA ASN A 130 -8.83 11.75 5.29
C ASN A 130 -8.36 12.43 4.00
N SER A 131 -8.14 11.67 2.93
CA SER A 131 -7.75 12.17 1.61
C SER A 131 -8.94 12.60 0.72
N LYS A 132 -10.19 12.44 1.19
CA LYS A 132 -11.43 12.75 0.44
C LYS A 132 -11.54 11.96 -0.88
N PHE A 133 -11.13 10.68 -0.85
CA PHE A 133 -11.17 9.80 -2.02
C PHE A 133 -12.42 8.91 -2.08
N ASP A 134 -13.36 9.06 -1.14
CA ASP A 134 -14.56 8.23 -1.03
C ASP A 134 -15.35 8.14 -2.34
N GLU A 135 -15.43 9.23 -3.09
CA GLU A 135 -16.10 9.23 -4.38
C GLU A 135 -15.21 8.92 -5.57
N LEU A 136 -13.89 8.80 -5.39
CA LEU A 136 -12.91 8.59 -6.45
C LEU A 136 -12.55 7.12 -6.62
N ILE A 137 -12.78 6.30 -5.59
CA ILE A 137 -12.44 4.88 -5.55
C ILE A 137 -13.75 4.08 -5.44
N ASN A 138 -13.90 3.08 -6.32
CA ASN A 138 -15.12 2.27 -6.36
C ASN A 138 -15.14 1.20 -5.26
N GLU A 139 -13.98 0.57 -4.98
CA GLU A 139 -13.88 -0.54 -4.04
C GLU A 139 -12.63 -0.41 -3.16
N VAL A 140 -12.78 -0.68 -1.88
CA VAL A 140 -11.67 -0.79 -0.92
C VAL A 140 -11.64 -2.22 -0.40
N ILE A 141 -10.59 -2.95 -0.75
CA ILE A 141 -10.44 -4.38 -0.48
C ILE A 141 -9.30 -4.58 0.51
N SER A 142 -9.62 -5.10 1.67
CA SER A 142 -8.68 -5.42 2.73
C SER A 142 -8.39 -6.91 2.77
N VAL A 143 -7.16 -7.28 3.12
CA VAL A 143 -6.77 -8.66 3.46
C VAL A 143 -7.53 -9.23 4.66
N ASP A 144 -8.24 -8.38 5.42
CA ASP A 144 -9.12 -8.85 6.49
C ASP A 144 -10.18 -9.84 6.01
N GLU A 145 -10.52 -9.83 4.69
CA GLU A 145 -11.47 -10.77 4.09
C GLU A 145 -10.93 -12.20 4.03
N CYS A 146 -9.66 -12.37 3.59
CA CYS A 146 -9.06 -13.71 3.40
C CYS A 146 -8.10 -14.12 4.53
N LYS A 147 -7.80 -13.22 5.48
CA LYS A 147 -6.86 -13.48 6.59
C LYS A 147 -5.48 -13.93 6.13
N LYS A 148 -5.01 -13.38 5.02
CA LYS A 148 -3.70 -13.59 4.43
C LYS A 148 -3.11 -12.24 4.07
N PHE A 149 -1.78 -12.14 4.01
CA PHE A 149 -1.09 -10.95 3.54
C PHE A 149 -0.53 -11.17 2.14
N LYS A 150 -0.43 -10.12 1.33
CA LYS A 150 0.34 -10.14 0.09
C LYS A 150 1.76 -10.62 0.38
N PRO A 151 2.40 -11.36 -0.53
CA PRO A 151 1.98 -11.69 -1.89
C PRO A 151 1.21 -13.02 -2.00
N HIS A 152 0.47 -13.46 -0.98
CA HIS A 152 -0.35 -14.68 -1.06
C HIS A 152 -1.43 -14.53 -2.14
N GLU A 153 -1.63 -15.56 -2.98
CA GLU A 153 -2.56 -15.50 -4.13
C GLU A 153 -4.02 -15.24 -3.73
N ASP A 154 -4.48 -15.71 -2.57
CA ASP A 154 -5.83 -15.46 -2.06
C ASP A 154 -6.14 -13.96 -1.96
N VAL A 155 -5.12 -13.12 -1.69
CA VAL A 155 -5.30 -11.68 -1.60
C VAL A 155 -5.63 -11.07 -2.96
N TYR A 156 -4.92 -11.45 -4.01
CA TYR A 156 -5.21 -10.97 -5.37
C TYR A 156 -6.54 -11.52 -5.90
N ASN A 157 -6.92 -12.72 -5.45
CA ASN A 157 -8.19 -13.33 -5.81
C ASN A 157 -9.40 -12.53 -5.31
N LEU A 158 -9.30 -11.81 -4.18
CA LEU A 158 -10.36 -10.93 -3.68
C LEU A 158 -10.83 -9.92 -4.74
N VAL A 159 -9.91 -9.44 -5.60
CA VAL A 159 -10.27 -8.54 -6.70
C VAL A 159 -11.11 -9.24 -7.76
N ILE A 160 -10.79 -10.50 -8.07
CA ILE A 160 -11.57 -11.31 -9.01
C ILE A 160 -12.97 -11.53 -8.47
N ASP A 161 -13.10 -11.92 -7.19
CA ASP A 161 -14.38 -12.15 -6.54
C ASP A 161 -15.25 -10.90 -6.52
N LYS A 162 -14.63 -9.72 -6.32
CA LYS A 162 -15.34 -8.44 -6.26
C LYS A 162 -15.90 -7.98 -7.60
N PHE A 163 -15.13 -8.13 -8.67
CA PHE A 163 -15.51 -7.62 -10.00
C PHE A 163 -15.98 -8.69 -10.96
N ASN A 164 -15.80 -9.96 -10.64
CA ASN A 164 -16.19 -11.12 -11.43
C ASN A 164 -15.76 -11.04 -12.91
N THR A 165 -14.47 -10.78 -13.16
CA THR A 165 -13.95 -10.64 -14.52
C THR A 165 -12.57 -11.30 -14.69
N ASN A 166 -12.08 -11.38 -15.93
CA ASN A 166 -10.83 -12.05 -16.29
C ASN A 166 -9.60 -11.30 -15.73
N LYS A 167 -8.61 -12.04 -15.23
CA LYS A 167 -7.35 -11.51 -14.69
C LYS A 167 -6.65 -10.50 -15.61
N LYS A 168 -6.66 -10.70 -16.91
CA LYS A 168 -6.03 -9.79 -17.90
C LYS A 168 -6.69 -8.41 -18.04
N LYS A 169 -7.85 -8.19 -17.40
CA LYS A 169 -8.51 -6.89 -17.37
C LYS A 169 -7.99 -5.99 -16.25
N TYR A 170 -7.28 -6.54 -15.29
CA TYR A 170 -6.74 -5.76 -14.19
C TYR A 170 -5.35 -5.24 -14.53
N ILE A 171 -5.14 -3.95 -14.21
CA ILE A 171 -3.83 -3.33 -14.16
C ILE A 171 -3.55 -2.98 -12.72
N PHE A 172 -2.55 -3.62 -12.15
CA PHE A 172 -2.17 -3.47 -10.76
C PHE A 172 -1.00 -2.50 -10.62
N PHE A 173 -1.16 -1.51 -9.77
CA PHE A 173 -0.16 -0.48 -9.48
C PHE A 173 0.35 -0.65 -8.06
N SER A 174 1.65 -0.76 -7.90
CA SER A 174 2.29 -0.76 -6.59
C SER A 174 3.67 -0.12 -6.65
N SER A 175 4.07 0.56 -5.57
CA SER A 175 5.45 1.03 -5.39
C SER A 175 6.34 -0.06 -4.76
N ASN A 176 5.74 -1.11 -4.25
CA ASN A 176 6.44 -2.23 -3.64
C ASN A 176 6.78 -3.28 -4.72
N CYS A 177 8.07 -3.46 -5.04
CA CYS A 177 8.52 -4.38 -6.08
C CYS A 177 8.03 -5.81 -5.84
N TRP A 178 8.14 -6.32 -4.60
CA TRP A 178 7.65 -7.63 -4.22
C TRP A 178 6.14 -7.83 -4.46
N ASP A 179 5.33 -6.77 -4.33
CA ASP A 179 3.88 -6.81 -4.56
C ASP A 179 3.56 -6.82 -6.07
N ILE A 180 4.35 -6.10 -6.87
CA ILE A 180 4.30 -6.16 -8.34
C ILE A 180 4.58 -7.58 -8.82
N HIS A 181 5.65 -8.20 -8.33
CA HIS A 181 5.99 -9.59 -8.67
C HIS A 181 4.89 -10.57 -8.23
N GLY A 182 4.33 -10.39 -7.03
CA GLY A 182 3.21 -11.20 -6.54
C GLY A 182 1.97 -11.09 -7.43
N ALA A 183 1.58 -9.87 -7.81
CA ALA A 183 0.44 -9.61 -8.68
C ALA A 183 0.65 -10.14 -10.10
N SER A 184 1.85 -9.98 -10.65
CA SER A 184 2.24 -10.52 -11.96
C SER A 184 2.22 -12.05 -11.98
N ASN A 185 2.81 -12.68 -10.95
CA ASN A 185 2.80 -14.14 -10.82
C ASN A 185 1.36 -14.69 -10.67
N PHE A 186 0.45 -13.93 -10.08
CA PHE A 186 -0.98 -14.25 -10.03
C PHE A 186 -1.68 -14.10 -11.39
N GLY A 187 -1.15 -13.28 -12.31
CA GLY A 187 -1.61 -13.09 -13.68
C GLY A 187 -2.29 -11.74 -13.98
N PHE A 188 -2.08 -10.73 -13.15
CA PHE A 188 -2.45 -9.35 -13.47
C PHE A 188 -1.43 -8.70 -14.41
N GLN A 189 -1.84 -7.68 -15.17
CA GLN A 189 -0.90 -6.71 -15.74
C GLN A 189 -0.41 -5.79 -14.63
N THR A 190 0.88 -5.41 -14.67
CA THR A 190 1.50 -4.70 -13.57
C THR A 190 2.20 -3.42 -14.02
N VAL A 191 2.13 -2.40 -13.18
CA VAL A 191 2.87 -1.15 -13.34
C VAL A 191 3.60 -0.86 -12.02
N TRP A 192 4.91 -0.94 -12.07
CA TRP A 192 5.73 -0.60 -10.91
C TRP A 192 5.90 0.92 -10.80
N VAL A 193 5.32 1.50 -9.74
CA VAL A 193 5.49 2.92 -9.42
C VAL A 193 6.77 3.09 -8.60
N ASN A 194 7.91 3.02 -9.26
CA ASN A 194 9.24 3.01 -8.65
C ASN A 194 9.71 4.42 -8.22
N ARG A 195 9.05 4.98 -7.19
CA ARG A 195 9.28 6.33 -6.66
C ARG A 195 10.73 6.57 -6.20
N LYS A 196 11.36 5.53 -5.66
CA LYS A 196 12.70 5.60 -5.05
C LYS A 196 13.82 5.14 -6.01
N LYS A 197 13.52 4.83 -7.27
CA LYS A 197 14.47 4.30 -8.28
C LYS A 197 15.22 3.06 -7.77
N ASN A 198 14.50 2.18 -7.09
CA ASN A 198 15.05 0.93 -6.60
C ASN A 198 15.41 -0.01 -7.76
N ILE A 199 16.32 -0.94 -7.49
CA ILE A 199 16.65 -2.03 -8.41
C ILE A 199 15.52 -3.07 -8.36
N ASP A 200 15.22 -3.68 -9.51
CA ASP A 200 14.24 -4.77 -9.61
C ASP A 200 14.68 -5.98 -8.79
N GLU A 201 13.73 -6.62 -8.14
CA GLU A 201 13.97 -7.82 -7.33
C GLU A 201 13.88 -9.07 -8.21
N LEU A 202 14.75 -10.06 -7.94
CA LEU A 202 14.77 -11.32 -8.69
C LEU A 202 13.72 -12.30 -8.13
N LEU A 203 12.45 -11.94 -8.25
CA LEU A 203 11.29 -12.71 -7.79
C LEU A 203 10.50 -13.30 -8.97
N PRO A 204 9.66 -14.35 -8.75
CA PRO A 204 8.74 -14.85 -9.76
C PRO A 204 7.78 -13.77 -10.27
N GLY A 205 7.47 -13.80 -11.56
CA GLY A 205 6.64 -12.78 -12.25
C GLY A 205 7.49 -11.82 -13.04
N GLN A 206 6.83 -10.87 -13.71
CA GLN A 206 7.46 -9.85 -14.56
C GLN A 206 6.88 -8.48 -14.27
N VAL A 207 7.68 -7.45 -14.38
CA VAL A 207 7.22 -6.06 -14.39
C VAL A 207 6.83 -5.70 -15.82
N ASP A 208 5.54 -5.48 -16.11
CA ASP A 208 5.08 -5.16 -17.47
C ASP A 208 5.39 -3.70 -17.85
N ASP A 209 5.32 -2.77 -16.88
CA ASP A 209 5.65 -1.35 -17.09
C ASP A 209 6.19 -0.74 -15.80
N GLN A 210 7.03 0.31 -15.93
CA GLN A 210 7.64 1.01 -14.81
C GLN A 210 7.58 2.51 -15.01
N VAL A 211 7.17 3.22 -13.95
CA VAL A 211 7.11 4.70 -13.90
C VAL A 211 7.64 5.20 -12.56
N GLN A 212 8.00 6.48 -12.47
CA GLN A 212 8.45 7.08 -11.21
C GLN A 212 7.30 7.68 -10.37
N SER A 213 6.15 7.94 -10.99
CA SER A 213 4.93 8.41 -10.31
C SER A 213 3.68 7.95 -11.05
N LEU A 214 2.56 7.93 -10.37
CA LEU A 214 1.27 7.67 -11.02
C LEU A 214 0.98 8.72 -12.10
N LYS A 215 1.41 9.97 -11.89
CA LYS A 215 1.23 11.05 -12.87
C LYS A 215 1.90 10.73 -14.20
N GLU A 216 3.11 10.18 -14.19
CA GLU A 216 3.83 9.75 -15.39
C GLU A 216 3.01 8.77 -16.22
N TYR A 217 2.41 7.75 -15.60
CA TYR A 217 1.59 6.77 -16.30
C TYR A 217 0.32 7.38 -16.89
N PHE A 218 -0.41 8.13 -16.08
CA PHE A 218 -1.74 8.61 -16.47
C PHE A 218 -1.72 9.87 -17.34
N PHE A 219 -0.66 10.66 -17.31
CA PHE A 219 -0.57 11.90 -18.09
C PHE A 219 0.48 11.85 -19.20
N LYS A 220 1.26 10.75 -19.31
CA LYS A 220 2.32 10.57 -20.30
C LYS A 220 3.31 11.76 -20.32
N VAL A 221 3.77 12.13 -19.12
CA VAL A 221 4.71 13.26 -18.92
C VAL A 221 6.11 12.71 -18.72
#